data_cf47c9621b3c5891847c18cf39b00277
#
_entry.id   cf47c9621b3c5891847c18cf39b00277
#
_cell.length_a   1.000
_cell.length_b   1.000
_cell.length_c   1.000
_cell.angle_alpha   90.00
_cell.angle_beta   90.00
_cell.angle_gamma   90.00
#
_symmetry.space_group_name_H-M   'P 1'
#
loop_
_entity.id
_entity.type
_entity.pdbx_description
1 polymer ?
#
loop_
_entity_poly.entity_id
_entity_poly.type
_entity_poly.pdbx_seq_one_letter_code
_entity_poly.pdbx_strand_id
1 'polypeptide(L)'
;ELERDAALEEAHEESFAEALSYFPAVATPTERGVADTYVDLVRRAAAAVDVPVIASINGASLGGWVEIAQQLADAGASALELNIYFVPGDLTMTGAEVEQRHLDIVAAVRGAVALPIAVKLSPFFSSPGNMALRLIEAGADGLVLFNRFIQPEVDVEALTVKPSVALSSRFEGRLPRTRSE
;
A
#
# COMPACT_ATOMS: atom_id res chain seq x y z
N GLU A 1 22.68 -17.93 -2.03
CA GLU A 1 21.89 -17.01 -1.15
C GLU A 1 21.83 -15.62 -1.76
N LEU A 2 22.96 -14.96 -2.02
CA LEU A 2 23.03 -13.61 -2.63
C LEU A 2 22.36 -13.51 -4.03
N GLU A 3 22.46 -14.54 -4.87
CA GLU A 3 21.79 -14.56 -6.19
C GLU A 3 20.27 -14.76 -6.05
N ARG A 4 19.81 -15.39 -4.99
CA ARG A 4 18.40 -15.59 -4.70
C ARG A 4 17.76 -14.34 -4.11
N ASP A 5 18.51 -13.59 -3.32
CA ASP A 5 18.08 -12.30 -2.77
C ASP A 5 18.02 -11.23 -3.87
N ALA A 6 18.99 -11.19 -4.79
CA ALA A 6 18.97 -10.31 -5.96
C ALA A 6 17.80 -10.61 -6.92
N ALA A 7 17.48 -11.87 -7.16
CA ALA A 7 16.32 -12.27 -7.98
C ALA A 7 14.98 -11.95 -7.28
N LEU A 8 14.94 -11.96 -5.95
CA LEU A 8 13.79 -11.52 -5.16
C LEU A 8 13.64 -9.99 -5.16
N GLU A 9 14.74 -9.25 -5.14
CA GLU A 9 14.74 -7.79 -5.29
C GLU A 9 14.30 -7.38 -6.69
N GLU A 10 14.79 -8.05 -7.75
CA GLU A 10 14.40 -7.79 -9.13
C GLU A 10 12.91 -8.11 -9.38
N ALA A 11 12.39 -9.20 -8.81
CA ALA A 11 10.95 -9.52 -8.84
C ALA A 11 10.11 -8.54 -7.99
N HIS A 12 10.69 -7.93 -6.96
CA HIS A 12 10.07 -6.88 -6.17
C HIS A 12 10.01 -5.55 -6.94
N GLU A 13 11.05 -5.18 -7.66
CA GLU A 13 11.07 -3.98 -8.49
C GLU A 13 10.01 -4.05 -9.60
N GLU A 14 9.79 -5.20 -10.23
CA GLU A 14 8.70 -5.39 -11.20
C GLU A 14 7.31 -5.30 -10.56
N SER A 15 7.15 -5.76 -9.31
CA SER A 15 5.88 -5.64 -8.56
C SER A 15 5.58 -4.20 -8.12
N PHE A 16 6.59 -3.33 -8.02
CA PHE A 16 6.47 -1.91 -7.70
C PHE A 16 6.45 -0.99 -8.93
N ALA A 17 6.39 -1.52 -10.14
CA ALA A 17 6.38 -0.73 -11.37
C ALA A 17 5.26 0.32 -11.38
N GLU A 18 4.14 0.10 -10.70
CA GLU A 18 3.08 1.10 -10.53
C GLU A 18 3.52 2.27 -9.63
N ALA A 19 4.25 2.01 -8.55
CA ALA A 19 4.76 3.06 -7.68
C ALA A 19 5.84 3.89 -8.38
N LEU A 20 6.69 3.27 -9.19
CA LEU A 20 7.71 3.95 -10.00
C LEU A 20 7.09 4.83 -11.09
N SER A 21 5.88 4.52 -11.59
CA SER A 21 5.20 5.35 -12.60
C SER A 21 4.66 6.67 -12.04
N TYR A 22 4.48 6.80 -10.73
CA TYR A 22 4.04 8.04 -10.06
C TYR A 22 5.19 8.96 -9.68
N PHE A 23 6.40 8.44 -9.60
CA PHE A 23 7.59 9.23 -9.32
C PHE A 23 8.54 9.07 -10.51
N PRO A 24 8.76 10.13 -11.32
CA PRO A 24 9.81 10.09 -12.31
C PRO A 24 11.10 9.70 -11.57
N ALA A 25 11.74 8.64 -12.05
CA ALA A 25 12.97 8.14 -11.48
C ALA A 25 14.01 9.27 -11.47
N VAL A 26 14.09 10.00 -10.39
CA VAL A 26 15.28 10.79 -10.07
C VAL A 26 16.28 9.79 -9.51
N ALA A 27 16.85 9.02 -10.43
CA ALA A 27 17.90 8.08 -10.13
C ALA A 27 19.16 8.86 -9.78
N THR A 28 19.35 9.11 -8.52
CA THR A 28 20.68 9.09 -7.93
C THR A 28 20.65 7.95 -6.92
N PRO A 29 21.47 6.91 -7.11
CA PRO A 29 21.66 5.92 -6.06
C PRO A 29 22.35 6.66 -4.90
N THR A 30 21.57 7.14 -3.95
CA THR A 30 22.10 7.48 -2.65
C THR A 30 22.33 6.14 -1.94
N GLU A 31 23.42 6.02 -1.20
CA GLU A 31 23.77 4.85 -0.37
C GLU A 31 22.72 4.52 0.70
N ARG A 32 21.61 5.29 0.74
CA ARG A 32 20.46 5.09 1.62
C ARG A 32 19.37 4.37 0.86
N GLY A 33 18.83 3.33 1.44
CA GLY A 33 17.66 2.61 0.92
C GLY A 33 16.43 3.53 0.73
N VAL A 34 15.51 3.15 -0.15
CA VAL A 34 14.27 3.91 -0.42
C VAL A 34 13.47 4.12 0.87
N ALA A 35 13.43 3.11 1.74
CA ALA A 35 12.76 3.17 3.04
C ALA A 35 13.37 4.26 3.95
N ASP A 36 14.69 4.33 4.07
CA ASP A 36 15.38 5.33 4.87
C ASP A 36 15.10 6.75 4.38
N THR A 37 15.07 6.95 3.08
CA THR A 37 14.75 8.23 2.46
C THR A 37 13.32 8.66 2.79
N TYR A 38 12.38 7.72 2.78
CA TYR A 38 10.97 8.00 3.12
C TYR A 38 10.80 8.31 4.60
N VAL A 39 11.41 7.54 5.49
CA VAL A 39 11.39 7.80 6.94
C VAL A 39 11.98 9.18 7.26
N ASP A 40 13.07 9.57 6.61
CA ASP A 40 13.67 10.90 6.76
C ASP A 40 12.73 12.02 6.24
N LEU A 41 12.04 11.78 5.14
CA LEU A 41 11.03 12.71 4.62
C LEU A 41 9.91 12.93 5.65
N VAL A 42 9.36 11.85 6.24
CA VAL A 42 8.30 11.93 7.25
C VAL A 42 8.80 12.68 8.48
N ARG A 43 10.03 12.40 8.95
CA ARG A 43 10.64 13.12 10.09
C ARG A 43 10.74 14.62 9.84
N ARG A 44 11.22 15.01 8.66
CA ARG A 44 11.33 16.43 8.28
C ARG A 44 9.97 17.08 8.12
N ALA A 45 9.00 16.38 7.54
CA ALA A 45 7.65 16.88 7.40
C ALA A 45 6.99 17.11 8.77
N ALA A 46 7.05 16.12 9.65
CA ALA A 46 6.49 16.21 11.00
C ALA A 46 7.10 17.35 11.83
N ALA A 47 8.39 17.65 11.62
CA ALA A 47 9.06 18.78 12.28
C ALA A 47 8.76 20.15 11.66
N ALA A 48 8.27 20.19 10.41
CA ALA A 48 8.10 21.43 9.65
C ALA A 48 6.65 21.97 9.67
N VAL A 49 5.66 21.18 10.06
CA VAL A 49 4.25 21.56 10.01
C VAL A 49 3.55 21.34 11.35
N ASP A 50 2.53 22.17 11.64
CA ASP A 50 1.72 22.08 12.87
C ASP A 50 0.45 21.22 12.67
N VAL A 51 0.33 20.52 11.53
CA VAL A 51 -0.78 19.62 11.23
C VAL A 51 -0.35 18.17 11.33
N PRO A 52 -1.27 17.22 11.63
CA PRO A 52 -0.93 15.81 11.67
C PRO A 52 -0.34 15.31 10.35
N VAL A 53 0.76 14.58 10.42
CA VAL A 53 1.38 13.91 9.27
C VAL A 53 1.00 12.44 9.30
N ILE A 54 0.24 12.00 8.31
CA ILE A 54 -0.16 10.60 8.13
C ILE A 54 0.79 9.97 7.11
N ALA A 55 1.55 8.97 7.53
CA ALA A 55 2.46 8.25 6.65
C ALA A 55 1.75 7.07 5.99
N SER A 56 1.79 7.03 4.65
CA SER A 56 1.23 5.92 3.87
C SER A 56 2.33 4.94 3.50
N ILE A 57 2.12 3.66 3.78
CA ILE A 57 3.12 2.61 3.58
C ILE A 57 2.58 1.44 2.78
N ASN A 58 3.47 0.85 2.01
CA ASN A 58 3.31 -0.44 1.34
C ASN A 58 4.38 -1.39 1.88
N GLY A 59 4.07 -2.67 1.96
CA GLY A 59 5.02 -3.70 2.40
C GLY A 59 4.80 -5.00 1.63
N ALA A 60 5.89 -5.71 1.38
CA ALA A 60 5.87 -6.99 0.69
C ALA A 60 5.75 -8.17 1.66
N SER A 61 6.40 -8.10 2.82
CA SER A 61 6.38 -9.13 3.84
C SER A 61 5.78 -8.63 5.16
N LEU A 62 5.28 -9.54 5.97
CA LEU A 62 4.70 -9.19 7.28
C LEU A 62 5.72 -8.47 8.19
N GLY A 63 6.97 -8.95 8.22
CA GLY A 63 8.05 -8.32 8.98
C GLY A 63 8.37 -6.91 8.49
N GLY A 64 8.40 -6.70 7.18
CA GLY A 64 8.62 -5.39 6.57
C GLY A 64 7.54 -4.36 6.92
N TRP A 65 6.27 -4.78 7.01
CA TRP A 65 5.18 -3.91 7.47
C TRP A 65 5.40 -3.42 8.91
N VAL A 66 5.81 -4.32 9.81
CA VAL A 66 6.04 -4.00 11.21
C VAL A 66 7.24 -3.07 11.38
N GLU A 67 8.36 -3.40 10.71
CA GLU A 67 9.60 -2.63 10.81
C GLU A 67 9.42 -1.18 10.33
N ILE A 68 8.85 -0.99 9.14
CA ILE A 68 8.63 0.37 8.61
C ILE A 68 7.60 1.15 9.44
N ALA A 69 6.58 0.49 9.99
CA ALA A 69 5.60 1.14 10.86
C ALA A 69 6.25 1.68 12.14
N GLN A 70 7.16 0.93 12.76
CA GLN A 70 7.91 1.38 13.93
C GLN A 70 8.83 2.55 13.60
N GLN A 71 9.57 2.47 12.49
CA GLN A 71 10.46 3.56 12.05
C GLN A 71 9.69 4.86 11.78
N LEU A 72 8.49 4.78 11.20
CA LEU A 72 7.65 5.95 10.93
C LEU A 72 7.03 6.53 12.20
N ALA A 73 6.66 5.68 13.16
CA ALA A 73 6.24 6.12 14.49
C ALA A 73 7.37 6.91 15.20
N ASP A 74 8.59 6.38 15.19
CA ASP A 74 9.78 7.04 15.74
C ASP A 74 10.16 8.32 14.97
N ALA A 75 9.81 8.40 13.69
CA ALA A 75 10.00 9.60 12.88
C ALA A 75 8.98 10.71 13.16
N GLY A 76 7.96 10.45 13.98
CA GLY A 76 6.96 11.45 14.38
C GLY A 76 5.70 11.47 13.53
N ALA A 77 5.40 10.41 12.80
CA ALA A 77 4.10 10.25 12.15
C ALA A 77 2.97 10.31 13.18
N SER A 78 1.88 10.99 12.86
CA SER A 78 0.70 11.11 13.74
C SER A 78 -0.28 9.95 13.56
N ALA A 79 -0.25 9.29 12.40
CA ALA A 79 -1.03 8.11 12.06
C ALA A 79 -0.37 7.37 10.88
N LEU A 80 -0.79 6.14 10.66
CA LEU A 80 -0.35 5.33 9.53
C LEU A 80 -1.53 5.02 8.59
N GLU A 81 -1.29 5.09 7.28
CA GLU A 81 -2.15 4.49 6.27
C GLU A 81 -1.48 3.22 5.75
N LEU A 82 -2.08 2.06 5.97
CA LEU A 82 -1.63 0.81 5.39
C LEU A 82 -2.27 0.63 4.01
N ASN A 83 -1.49 0.85 2.96
CA ASN A 83 -1.95 0.64 1.59
C ASN A 83 -1.75 -0.83 1.21
N ILE A 84 -2.66 -1.70 1.68
CA ILE A 84 -2.59 -3.13 1.41
C ILE A 84 -3.22 -3.40 0.04
N TYR A 85 -2.41 -3.20 -0.99
CA TYR A 85 -2.80 -3.49 -2.36
C TYR A 85 -2.16 -4.79 -2.80
N PHE A 86 -2.97 -5.82 -2.95
CA PHE A 86 -2.51 -7.14 -3.33
C PHE A 86 -3.44 -7.75 -4.39
N VAL A 87 -2.88 -8.04 -5.54
CA VAL A 87 -3.55 -8.78 -6.61
C VAL A 87 -2.90 -10.16 -6.68
N PRO A 88 -3.58 -11.24 -6.23
CA PRO A 88 -2.98 -12.57 -6.23
C PRO A 88 -2.76 -13.06 -7.66
N GLY A 89 -1.50 -13.33 -8.01
CA GLY A 89 -1.13 -13.99 -9.26
C GLY A 89 -1.17 -15.53 -9.16
N ASP A 90 -1.19 -16.07 -7.94
CA ASP A 90 -1.30 -17.52 -7.69
C ASP A 90 -2.76 -17.96 -7.79
N LEU A 91 -3.05 -18.78 -8.80
CA LEU A 91 -4.39 -19.31 -9.07
C LEU A 91 -4.90 -20.29 -7.99
N THR A 92 -4.03 -20.77 -7.12
CA THR A 92 -4.40 -21.66 -6.01
C THR A 92 -4.77 -20.93 -4.74
N MET A 93 -4.43 -19.63 -4.63
CA MET A 93 -4.78 -18.80 -3.49
C MET A 93 -6.27 -18.49 -3.47
N THR A 94 -6.91 -18.84 -2.36
CA THR A 94 -8.35 -18.61 -2.16
C THR A 94 -8.65 -17.16 -1.75
N GLY A 95 -9.89 -16.70 -1.97
CA GLY A 95 -10.31 -15.37 -1.49
C GLY A 95 -10.21 -15.24 0.04
N ALA A 96 -10.44 -16.33 0.80
CA ALA A 96 -10.27 -16.34 2.24
C ALA A 96 -8.82 -16.10 2.69
N GLU A 97 -7.85 -16.65 1.97
CA GLU A 97 -6.42 -16.44 2.24
C GLU A 97 -6.00 -15.01 1.91
N VAL A 98 -6.54 -14.43 0.83
CA VAL A 98 -6.32 -13.01 0.49
C VAL A 98 -6.86 -12.11 1.60
N GLU A 99 -8.08 -12.35 2.07
CA GLU A 99 -8.68 -11.58 3.17
C GLU A 99 -7.89 -11.76 4.47
N GLN A 100 -7.49 -12.99 4.81
CA GLN A 100 -6.72 -13.28 6.02
C GLN A 100 -5.38 -12.55 6.02
N ARG A 101 -4.69 -12.48 4.89
CA ARG A 101 -3.44 -11.70 4.76
C ARG A 101 -3.61 -10.24 5.17
N HIS A 102 -4.72 -9.59 4.81
CA HIS A 102 -5.00 -8.22 5.22
C HIS A 102 -5.17 -8.11 6.74
N LEU A 103 -5.89 -9.05 7.35
CA LEU A 103 -6.11 -9.07 8.80
C LEU A 103 -4.81 -9.30 9.56
N ASP A 104 -3.96 -10.21 9.09
CA ASP A 104 -2.68 -10.53 9.70
C ASP A 104 -1.74 -9.32 9.69
N ILE A 105 -1.71 -8.57 8.58
CA ILE A 105 -0.90 -7.34 8.47
C ILE A 105 -1.40 -6.30 9.47
N VAL A 106 -2.71 -6.04 9.53
CA VAL A 106 -3.28 -5.05 10.44
C VAL A 106 -3.02 -5.42 11.89
N ALA A 107 -3.26 -6.68 12.27
CA ALA A 107 -3.02 -7.17 13.63
C ALA A 107 -1.53 -7.07 14.02
N ALA A 108 -0.61 -7.42 13.12
CA ALA A 108 0.82 -7.33 13.37
C ALA A 108 1.28 -5.88 13.56
N VAL A 109 0.86 -4.96 12.70
CA VAL A 109 1.21 -3.54 12.82
C VAL A 109 0.58 -2.95 14.08
N ARG A 110 -0.69 -3.27 14.39
CA ARG A 110 -1.35 -2.83 15.64
C ARG A 110 -0.60 -3.29 16.89
N GLY A 111 -0.08 -4.52 16.87
CA GLY A 111 0.74 -5.02 17.99
C GLY A 111 2.09 -4.31 18.15
N ALA A 112 2.56 -3.64 17.11
CA ALA A 112 3.89 -3.01 17.07
C ALA A 112 3.87 -1.50 17.36
N VAL A 113 2.76 -0.80 17.05
CA VAL A 113 2.66 0.66 17.21
C VAL A 113 1.35 1.08 17.89
N ALA A 114 1.41 2.20 18.64
CA ALA A 114 0.25 2.79 19.30
C ALA A 114 -0.47 3.86 18.41
N LEU A 115 0.05 4.17 17.23
CA LEU A 115 -0.53 5.17 16.35
C LEU A 115 -1.89 4.74 15.80
N PRO A 116 -2.80 5.67 15.48
CA PRO A 116 -3.98 5.38 14.68
C PRO A 116 -3.61 4.74 13.34
N ILE A 117 -4.38 3.73 12.93
CA ILE A 117 -4.16 2.97 11.69
C ILE A 117 -5.38 3.11 10.80
N ALA A 118 -5.19 3.67 9.60
CA ALA A 118 -6.14 3.61 8.51
C ALA A 118 -5.72 2.51 7.52
N VAL A 119 -6.68 1.74 7.01
CA VAL A 119 -6.41 0.69 6.01
C VAL A 119 -7.01 1.09 4.68
N LYS A 120 -6.17 1.20 3.65
CA LYS A 120 -6.61 1.48 2.30
C LYS A 120 -6.86 0.19 1.53
N LEU A 121 -8.06 0.05 1.02
CA LEU A 121 -8.57 -1.19 0.44
C LEU A 121 -8.76 -1.08 -1.07
N SER A 122 -8.62 -2.21 -1.76
CA SER A 122 -9.17 -2.38 -3.09
C SER A 122 -10.69 -2.60 -3.02
N PRO A 123 -11.45 -2.34 -4.11
CA PRO A 123 -12.88 -2.61 -4.13
C PRO A 123 -13.24 -4.09 -4.36
N PHE A 124 -12.25 -4.97 -4.52
CA PHE A 124 -12.43 -6.33 -5.02
C PHE A 124 -12.58 -7.40 -3.92
N PHE A 125 -13.35 -7.10 -2.90
CA PHE A 125 -13.76 -8.11 -1.92
C PHE A 125 -15.15 -8.64 -2.24
N SER A 126 -15.39 -9.94 -1.98
CA SER A 126 -16.72 -10.56 -2.14
C SER A 126 -17.76 -9.95 -1.20
N SER A 127 -17.36 -9.49 -0.02
CA SER A 127 -18.18 -8.78 0.96
C SER A 127 -17.39 -7.63 1.60
N PRO A 128 -17.35 -6.44 0.98
CA PRO A 128 -16.57 -5.31 1.49
C PRO A 128 -16.98 -4.87 2.90
N GLY A 129 -18.27 -4.89 3.21
CA GLY A 129 -18.76 -4.53 4.54
C GLY A 129 -18.33 -5.51 5.63
N ASN A 130 -18.34 -6.82 5.35
CA ASN A 130 -17.83 -7.82 6.29
C ASN A 130 -16.33 -7.68 6.47
N MET A 131 -15.59 -7.45 5.39
CA MET A 131 -14.15 -7.22 5.46
C MET A 131 -13.81 -5.97 6.29
N ALA A 132 -14.59 -4.90 6.16
CA ALA A 132 -14.43 -3.69 6.96
C ALA A 132 -14.59 -3.96 8.46
N LEU A 133 -15.63 -4.71 8.87
CA LEU A 133 -15.83 -5.08 10.27
C LEU A 133 -14.64 -5.91 10.80
N ARG A 134 -14.20 -6.90 10.05
CA ARG A 134 -13.04 -7.74 10.44
C ARG A 134 -11.75 -6.95 10.57
N LEU A 135 -11.53 -5.94 9.73
CA LEU A 135 -10.36 -5.05 9.83
C LEU A 135 -10.42 -4.18 11.09
N ILE A 136 -11.60 -3.67 11.44
CA ILE A 136 -11.79 -2.93 12.70
C ILE A 136 -11.50 -3.85 13.90
N GLU A 137 -12.01 -5.07 13.88
CA GLU A 137 -11.73 -6.09 14.91
C GLU A 137 -10.23 -6.44 14.99
N ALA A 138 -9.52 -6.43 13.85
CA ALA A 138 -8.07 -6.64 13.79
C ALA A 138 -7.24 -5.43 14.28
N GLY A 139 -7.87 -4.27 14.50
CA GLY A 139 -7.26 -3.09 15.09
C GLY A 139 -7.12 -1.87 14.17
N ALA A 140 -7.83 -1.83 13.05
CA ALA A 140 -7.92 -0.63 12.23
C ALA A 140 -8.83 0.43 12.91
N ASP A 141 -8.40 1.69 12.91
CA ASP A 141 -9.17 2.83 13.40
C ASP A 141 -9.97 3.52 12.29
N GLY A 142 -9.59 3.30 11.03
CA GLY A 142 -10.24 3.90 9.88
C GLY A 142 -10.02 3.12 8.58
N LEU A 143 -10.82 3.45 7.57
CA LEU A 143 -10.71 2.87 6.23
C LEU A 143 -10.58 3.96 5.18
N VAL A 144 -9.75 3.71 4.16
CA VAL A 144 -9.64 4.55 2.96
C VAL A 144 -10.23 3.80 1.79
N LEU A 145 -11.34 4.29 1.25
CA LEU A 145 -12.12 3.64 0.21
C LEU A 145 -12.10 4.48 -1.08
N PHE A 146 -11.56 4.03 -2.15
CA PHE A 146 -10.82 2.78 -2.38
C PHE A 146 -9.49 3.09 -3.03
N ASN A 147 -8.57 2.11 -3.01
CA ASN A 147 -7.39 2.19 -3.85
C ASN A 147 -7.81 2.20 -5.32
N ARG A 148 -7.11 2.99 -6.12
CA ARG A 148 -7.38 3.05 -7.54
C ARG A 148 -6.72 1.87 -8.24
N PHE A 149 -7.51 1.14 -9.02
CA PHE A 149 -6.96 0.17 -9.95
C PHE A 149 -6.55 0.91 -11.23
N ILE A 150 -5.26 0.99 -11.49
CA ILE A 150 -4.73 1.48 -12.76
C ILE A 150 -4.51 0.27 -13.64
N GLN A 151 -5.37 0.12 -14.63
CA GLN A 151 -5.21 -0.93 -15.63
C GLN A 151 -4.39 -0.37 -16.80
N PRO A 152 -3.26 -0.99 -17.16
CA PRO A 152 -2.53 -0.60 -18.36
C PRO A 152 -3.38 -0.90 -19.59
N GLU A 153 -3.34 -0.02 -20.58
CA GLU A 153 -3.94 -0.27 -21.89
C GLU A 153 -3.04 -1.18 -22.72
N VAL A 154 -3.63 -2.19 -23.32
CA VAL A 154 -2.95 -3.05 -24.29
C VAL A 154 -3.22 -2.52 -25.68
N ASP A 155 -2.19 -2.06 -26.37
CA ASP A 155 -2.26 -1.76 -27.80
C ASP A 155 -2.22 -3.07 -28.57
N VAL A 156 -3.38 -3.50 -29.08
CA VAL A 156 -3.52 -4.78 -29.78
C VAL A 156 -2.89 -4.78 -31.17
N GLU A 157 -2.64 -3.62 -31.76
CA GLU A 157 -1.98 -3.51 -33.08
C GLU A 157 -0.46 -3.54 -32.93
N ALA A 158 0.08 -2.80 -31.97
CA ALA A 158 1.51 -2.75 -31.69
C ALA A 158 1.98 -3.89 -30.77
N LEU A 159 1.09 -4.67 -30.16
CA LEU A 159 1.36 -5.71 -29.15
C LEU A 159 2.22 -5.18 -27.98
N THR A 160 1.95 -3.96 -27.55
CA THR A 160 2.67 -3.29 -26.47
C THR A 160 1.71 -2.88 -25.35
N VAL A 161 2.23 -2.82 -24.14
CA VAL A 161 1.51 -2.25 -22.99
C VAL A 161 1.79 -0.75 -22.96
N LYS A 162 0.74 0.08 -23.00
CA LYS A 162 0.85 1.52 -22.81
C LYS A 162 0.51 1.86 -21.36
N PRO A 163 1.40 2.52 -20.62
CA PRO A 163 1.04 3.07 -19.31
C PRO A 163 -0.03 4.15 -19.54
N SER A 164 -1.27 3.84 -19.18
CA SER A 164 -2.37 4.79 -19.25
C SER A 164 -2.58 5.42 -17.88
N VAL A 165 -2.23 6.69 -17.73
CA VAL A 165 -2.59 7.50 -16.55
C VAL A 165 -3.85 8.29 -16.90
N ALA A 166 -4.99 7.61 -16.94
CA ALA A 166 -6.27 8.31 -17.02
C ALA A 166 -6.67 8.83 -15.64
N LEU A 167 -6.97 10.11 -15.49
CA LEU A 167 -7.47 10.67 -14.23
C LEU A 167 -8.88 10.15 -13.94
N SER A 168 -9.22 10.01 -12.64
CA SER A 168 -10.54 9.57 -12.22
C SER A 168 -11.63 10.51 -12.73
N SER A 169 -12.69 9.94 -13.27
CA SER A 169 -13.89 10.70 -13.63
C SER A 169 -14.84 10.84 -12.42
N ARG A 170 -15.75 11.82 -12.47
CA ARG A 170 -16.80 11.98 -11.44
C ARG A 170 -17.71 10.72 -11.32
N PHE A 171 -17.75 9.89 -12.34
CA PHE A 171 -18.55 8.66 -12.34
C PHE A 171 -17.91 7.54 -11.49
N GLU A 172 -16.61 7.49 -11.42
CA GLU A 172 -15.88 6.51 -10.58
C GLU A 172 -16.08 6.76 -9.09
N GLY A 173 -16.39 8.00 -8.68
CA GLY A 173 -16.77 8.34 -7.31
C GLY A 173 -18.11 7.75 -6.85
N ARG A 174 -18.89 7.11 -7.74
CA ARG A 174 -20.13 6.41 -7.34
C ARG A 174 -19.83 5.12 -6.59
N LEU A 175 -18.83 4.38 -7.01
CA LEU A 175 -18.48 3.09 -6.41
C LEU A 175 -18.11 3.22 -4.90
N PRO A 176 -17.25 4.14 -4.47
CA PRO A 176 -17.01 4.38 -3.05
C PRO A 176 -18.28 4.75 -2.27
N ARG A 177 -19.13 5.63 -2.83
CA ARG A 177 -20.34 6.12 -2.15
C ARG A 177 -21.40 5.05 -1.96
N THR A 178 -21.59 4.15 -2.92
CA THR A 178 -22.59 3.08 -2.83
C THR A 178 -22.18 1.91 -1.96
N ARG A 179 -20.90 1.79 -1.63
CA ARG A 179 -20.35 0.72 -0.78
C ARG A 179 -20.04 1.17 0.65
N SER A 180 -20.16 2.46 0.95
CA SER A 180 -19.95 3.03 2.27
C SER A 180 -21.26 3.27 3.05
N GLU A 181 -22.43 3.01 2.43
CA GLU A 181 -23.73 2.94 3.06
C GLU A 181 -24.01 1.52 3.55
#